data_f675ed08a72ee20d633f0866006e29e7
#
_entry.id   f675ed08a72ee20d633f0866006e29e7
#
_cell.length_a   1.000
_cell.length_b   1.000
_cell.length_c   1.000
_cell.angle_alpha   90.00
_cell.angle_beta   90.00
_cell.angle_gamma   90.00
#
_symmetry.space_group_name_H-M   'P 1'
#
loop_
_entity.id
_entity.type
_entity.pdbx_description
1 polymer ?
#
loop_
_entity_poly.entity_id
_entity_poly.type
_entity_poly.pdbx_seq_one_letter_code
_entity_poly.pdbx_strand_id
1 'polypeptide(L)'
;PQRFDERFYALRTGMGGWVTAPSLEIADDLMAFRFGAHQRWQTKRGAPGNRRIIDWIVFDSNLTLYPNADRDNFGTAAGLLDYGFRWHVGDRLTLVSDGMFDFFAQGQKLVSVGAFLSRPPRGSVYLGMRILEGPIESQVLSLSYSYWMTPKWVSSFGMAVDFGRDGNIGQNFSITRIGESMLLSAGVNVDPARNNVGASFIVEPRFLPKSRLRHAGGVNI
;
A
#
# COMPACT_ATOMS: atom_id res chain seq x y z
N PRO A 1 -32.44 -9.25 10.42
CA PRO A 1 -31.31 -8.36 10.37
C PRO A 1 -30.06 -9.15 10.01
N GLN A 2 -29.23 -8.62 9.12
CA GLN A 2 -27.94 -9.22 8.79
C GLN A 2 -27.00 -8.96 9.97
N ARG A 3 -26.34 -10.00 10.46
CA ARG A 3 -25.30 -9.85 11.47
C ARG A 3 -24.16 -9.04 10.89
N PHE A 4 -23.62 -8.15 11.72
CA PHE A 4 -22.41 -7.42 11.38
C PHE A 4 -21.23 -8.40 11.30
N ASP A 5 -20.50 -8.36 10.19
CA ASP A 5 -19.24 -9.08 10.03
C ASP A 5 -18.14 -8.09 9.60
N GLU A 6 -17.21 -7.83 10.51
CA GLU A 6 -16.11 -6.87 10.27
C GLU A 6 -15.18 -7.31 9.13
N ARG A 7 -15.09 -8.61 8.82
CA ARG A 7 -14.29 -9.14 7.69
C ARG A 7 -14.75 -8.56 6.37
N PHE A 8 -16.05 -8.39 6.24
CA PHE A 8 -16.67 -7.82 5.06
C PHE A 8 -16.24 -6.37 4.82
N TYR A 9 -16.04 -5.62 5.89
CA TYR A 9 -15.62 -4.21 5.84
C TYR A 9 -14.10 -4.06 5.74
N ALA A 10 -13.34 -4.91 6.40
CA ALA A 10 -11.88 -4.87 6.38
C ALA A 10 -11.30 -5.03 4.97
N LEU A 11 -11.90 -5.88 4.14
CA LEU A 11 -11.47 -6.09 2.75
C LEU A 11 -11.92 -4.98 1.79
N ARG A 12 -12.98 -4.23 2.12
CA ARG A 12 -13.53 -3.17 1.25
C ARG A 12 -12.68 -1.91 1.21
N THR A 13 -12.10 -1.55 2.32
CA THR A 13 -11.46 -0.25 2.50
C THR A 13 -9.96 -0.34 2.66
N GLY A 14 -9.38 -1.53 2.51
CA GLY A 14 -7.96 -1.79 2.75
C GLY A 14 -7.59 -1.79 4.23
N MET A 15 -6.30 -1.80 4.50
CA MET A 15 -5.82 -1.84 5.87
C MET A 15 -6.27 -0.64 6.68
N GLY A 16 -6.85 -0.91 7.83
CA GLY A 16 -7.41 0.11 8.72
C GLY A 16 -8.77 0.66 8.30
N GLY A 17 -9.38 0.12 7.25
CA GLY A 17 -10.71 0.47 6.80
C GLY A 17 -11.82 -0.08 7.66
N TRP A 18 -11.71 0.13 8.94
CA TRP A 18 -12.69 -0.28 9.92
C TRP A 18 -13.96 0.56 9.83
N VAL A 19 -15.06 -0.05 10.28
CA VAL A 19 -16.28 0.71 10.55
C VAL A 19 -15.97 1.80 11.57
N THR A 20 -15.90 3.04 11.12
CA THR A 20 -15.60 4.19 11.98
C THR A 20 -16.80 4.65 12.78
N ALA A 21 -18.01 4.31 12.34
CA ALA A 21 -19.28 4.63 13.00
C ALA A 21 -20.17 3.36 13.07
N PRO A 22 -19.83 2.38 13.93
CA PRO A 22 -20.56 1.11 14.03
C PRO A 22 -22.07 1.30 14.28
N SER A 23 -22.45 2.31 15.05
CA SER A 23 -23.83 2.62 15.35
C SER A 23 -24.71 2.96 14.15
N LEU A 24 -24.09 3.34 13.02
CA LEU A 24 -24.81 3.63 11.78
C LEU A 24 -24.96 2.41 10.87
N GLU A 25 -24.11 1.40 11.06
CA GLU A 25 -24.03 0.23 10.17
C GLU A 25 -24.46 -1.07 10.85
N ILE A 26 -24.44 -1.13 12.18
CA ILE A 26 -24.81 -2.32 12.95
C ILE A 26 -26.28 -2.23 13.34
N ALA A 27 -27.05 -3.21 12.91
CA ALA A 27 -28.48 -3.35 13.22
C ALA A 27 -28.78 -4.44 14.26
N ASP A 28 -27.74 -5.01 14.90
CA ASP A 28 -27.87 -6.13 15.85
C ASP A 28 -27.04 -5.87 17.12
N ASP A 29 -27.32 -6.63 18.17
CA ASP A 29 -26.52 -6.58 19.41
C ASP A 29 -25.12 -7.09 19.13
N LEU A 30 -24.14 -6.26 19.41
CA LEU A 30 -22.71 -6.58 19.23
C LEU A 30 -21.94 -6.15 20.46
N MET A 31 -21.10 -7.04 21.00
CA MET A 31 -20.10 -6.69 22.02
C MET A 31 -18.71 -7.00 21.52
N ALA A 32 -17.95 -5.96 21.21
CA ALA A 32 -16.58 -6.08 20.74
C ALA A 32 -15.68 -5.12 21.52
N PHE A 33 -14.50 -5.60 21.90
CA PHE A 33 -13.43 -4.77 22.47
C PHE A 33 -12.30 -4.66 21.45
N ARG A 34 -11.95 -3.44 21.11
CA ARG A 34 -10.83 -3.16 20.22
C ARG A 34 -9.67 -2.58 20.99
N PHE A 35 -8.52 -3.25 20.91
CA PHE A 35 -7.26 -2.83 21.51
C PHE A 35 -6.34 -2.34 20.41
N GLY A 36 -5.97 -1.05 20.48
CA GLY A 36 -5.02 -0.44 19.57
C GLY A 36 -3.73 -0.07 20.28
N ALA A 37 -2.59 -0.35 19.68
CA ALA A 37 -1.29 0.11 20.12
C ALA A 37 -0.60 0.88 19.01
N HIS A 38 -0.22 2.12 19.30
CA HIS A 38 0.58 2.95 18.41
C HIS A 38 1.93 3.22 19.08
N GLN A 39 2.99 2.75 18.46
CA GLN A 39 4.35 2.90 18.99
C GLN A 39 5.23 3.63 17.97
N ARG A 40 5.95 4.62 18.45
CA ARG A 40 6.82 5.44 17.65
C ARG A 40 8.17 5.63 18.34
N TRP A 41 9.20 5.07 17.75
CA TRP A 41 10.58 5.25 18.20
C TRP A 41 11.25 6.31 17.37
N GLN A 42 11.82 7.29 18.05
CA GLN A 42 12.44 8.43 17.43
C GLN A 42 13.96 8.44 17.67
N THR A 43 14.68 8.94 16.70
CA THR A 43 16.14 9.15 16.82
C THR A 43 16.53 10.53 16.29
N LYS A 44 17.68 11.02 16.74
CA LYS A 44 18.24 12.28 16.24
C LYS A 44 19.21 11.99 15.10
N ARG A 45 18.96 12.57 13.91
CA ARG A 45 19.85 12.49 12.75
C ARG A 45 20.27 13.87 12.27
N GLY A 46 21.48 13.95 11.69
CA GLY A 46 22.07 15.17 11.15
C GLY A 46 23.44 15.45 11.73
N ALA A 47 24.13 16.44 11.14
CA ALA A 47 25.42 16.91 11.62
C ALA A 47 25.31 17.57 13.01
N PRO A 48 26.39 17.57 13.81
CA PRO A 48 26.44 18.33 15.06
C PRO A 48 25.99 19.80 14.81
N GLY A 49 25.03 20.26 15.63
CA GLY A 49 24.45 21.60 15.48
C GLY A 49 23.21 21.69 14.56
N ASN A 50 22.95 20.70 13.73
CA ASN A 50 21.75 20.64 12.87
C ASN A 50 21.05 19.27 12.93
N ARG A 51 20.92 18.73 14.14
CA ARG A 51 20.24 17.46 14.36
C ARG A 51 18.72 17.67 14.39
N ARG A 52 17.99 16.85 13.64
CA ARG A 52 16.54 16.77 13.66
C ARG A 52 16.08 15.45 14.26
N ILE A 53 14.95 15.47 14.95
CA ILE A 53 14.26 14.29 15.41
C ILE A 53 13.52 13.69 14.21
N ILE A 54 13.73 12.41 13.97
CA ILE A 54 13.03 11.66 12.93
C ILE A 54 12.40 10.41 13.53
N ASP A 55 11.29 9.99 12.99
CA ASP A 55 10.69 8.70 13.32
C ASP A 55 11.58 7.60 12.71
N TRP A 56 12.18 6.79 13.57
CA TRP A 56 13.03 5.68 13.15
C TRP A 56 12.20 4.44 12.87
N ILE A 57 11.35 4.07 13.82
CA ILE A 57 10.41 2.97 13.69
C ILE A 57 9.03 3.47 14.09
N VAL A 58 8.03 3.09 13.31
CA VAL A 58 6.61 3.28 13.63
C VAL A 58 5.93 1.92 13.52
N PHE A 59 5.22 1.54 14.56
CA PHE A 59 4.45 0.30 14.61
C PHE A 59 3.05 0.58 15.12
N ASP A 60 2.07 0.17 14.36
CA ASP A 60 0.65 0.23 14.67
C ASP A 60 0.09 -1.18 14.72
N SER A 61 -0.75 -1.47 15.70
CA SER A 61 -1.48 -2.73 15.74
C SER A 61 -2.84 -2.55 16.38
N ASN A 62 -3.84 -3.28 15.89
CA ASN A 62 -5.18 -3.32 16.45
C ASN A 62 -5.65 -4.76 16.51
N LEU A 63 -6.25 -5.13 17.64
CA LEU A 63 -6.85 -6.44 17.86
C LEU A 63 -8.28 -6.25 18.33
N THR A 64 -9.20 -6.98 17.71
CA THR A 64 -10.60 -7.03 18.13
C THR A 64 -10.87 -8.33 18.87
N LEU A 65 -11.50 -8.23 20.04
CA LEU A 65 -11.93 -9.37 20.85
C LEU A 65 -13.44 -9.35 21.06
N TYR A 66 -14.07 -10.52 21.01
CA TYR A 66 -15.49 -10.72 21.19
C TYR A 66 -15.74 -11.54 22.46
N PRO A 67 -16.19 -10.93 23.57
CA PRO A 67 -16.50 -11.65 24.80
C PRO A 67 -17.64 -12.68 24.62
N ASN A 68 -18.64 -12.34 23.82
CA ASN A 68 -19.72 -13.23 23.45
C ASN A 68 -19.48 -13.86 22.07
N ALA A 69 -18.39 -14.62 21.97
CA ALA A 69 -17.89 -15.14 20.69
C ALA A 69 -18.94 -15.95 19.89
N ASP A 70 -19.73 -16.75 20.57
CA ASP A 70 -20.76 -17.60 19.92
C ASP A 70 -21.83 -16.75 19.21
N ARG A 71 -22.19 -15.61 19.82
CA ARG A 71 -23.17 -14.69 19.24
C ARG A 71 -22.53 -13.79 18.18
N ASP A 72 -21.35 -13.23 18.52
CA ASP A 72 -20.81 -12.06 17.83
C ASP A 72 -19.72 -12.40 16.81
N ASN A 73 -19.05 -13.57 16.93
CA ASN A 73 -17.94 -13.96 16.06
C ASN A 73 -17.84 -15.50 15.82
N PHE A 74 -18.96 -16.18 15.57
CA PHE A 74 -18.98 -17.59 15.16
C PHE A 74 -18.19 -18.53 16.10
N GLY A 75 -18.20 -18.26 17.41
CA GLY A 75 -17.51 -19.04 18.41
C GLY A 75 -16.02 -18.70 18.62
N THR A 76 -15.47 -17.77 17.88
CA THR A 76 -14.06 -17.37 18.00
C THR A 76 -13.91 -16.07 18.76
N ALA A 77 -13.25 -16.09 19.93
CA ALA A 77 -13.12 -14.91 20.77
C ALA A 77 -12.18 -13.83 20.18
N ALA A 78 -11.16 -14.24 19.42
CA ALA A 78 -10.30 -13.32 18.68
C ALA A 78 -10.90 -13.04 17.29
N GLY A 79 -11.02 -11.79 16.92
CA GLY A 79 -11.48 -11.35 15.61
C GLY A 79 -10.32 -11.05 14.67
N LEU A 80 -10.22 -9.81 14.20
CA LEU A 80 -9.15 -9.37 13.35
C LEU A 80 -7.99 -8.77 14.14
N LEU A 81 -6.77 -9.13 13.73
CA LEU A 81 -5.54 -8.41 14.06
C LEU A 81 -5.06 -7.72 12.80
N ASP A 82 -4.90 -6.41 12.84
CA ASP A 82 -4.17 -5.66 11.83
C ASP A 82 -2.89 -5.07 12.40
N TYR A 83 -1.86 -4.97 11.57
CA TYR A 83 -0.63 -4.29 11.94
C TYR A 83 -0.06 -3.50 10.77
N GLY A 84 0.63 -2.42 11.10
CA GLY A 84 1.44 -1.63 10.18
C GLY A 84 2.82 -1.37 10.78
N PHE A 85 3.86 -1.65 10.03
CA PHE A 85 5.25 -1.46 10.45
C PHE A 85 6.00 -0.63 9.42
N ARG A 86 6.73 0.36 9.89
CA ARG A 86 7.60 1.20 9.05
C ARG A 86 8.92 1.41 9.75
N TRP A 87 10.01 1.09 9.07
CA TRP A 87 11.36 1.28 9.58
C TRP A 87 12.20 2.11 8.62
N HIS A 88 12.59 3.30 9.03
CA HIS A 88 13.51 4.17 8.32
C HIS A 88 14.95 3.77 8.67
N VAL A 89 15.49 2.76 7.97
CA VAL A 89 16.84 2.22 8.21
C VAL A 89 17.90 3.30 8.04
N GLY A 90 17.71 4.19 7.08
CA GLY A 90 18.58 5.33 6.82
C GLY A 90 17.79 6.48 6.19
N ASP A 91 18.53 7.46 5.64
CA ASP A 91 17.89 8.58 4.95
C ASP A 91 17.30 8.19 3.59
N ARG A 92 17.64 6.99 3.10
CA ARG A 92 17.29 6.53 1.76
C ARG A 92 16.48 5.26 1.72
N LEU A 93 16.62 4.40 2.73
CA LEU A 93 15.95 3.10 2.77
C LEU A 93 14.88 3.10 3.83
N THR A 94 13.66 2.77 3.42
CA THR A 94 12.53 2.53 4.30
C THR A 94 12.00 1.11 4.04
N LEU A 95 11.93 0.30 5.08
CA LEU A 95 11.24 -0.98 5.06
C LEU A 95 9.81 -0.76 5.57
N VAL A 96 8.87 -1.40 4.91
CA VAL A 96 7.46 -1.36 5.27
C VAL A 96 6.92 -2.78 5.34
N SER A 97 6.06 -3.03 6.30
CA SER A 97 5.30 -4.27 6.37
C SER A 97 3.92 -3.96 6.92
N ASP A 98 2.93 -4.57 6.36
CA ASP A 98 1.57 -4.46 6.82
C ASP A 98 0.88 -5.80 6.70
N GLY A 99 -0.06 -6.06 7.58
CA GLY A 99 -0.77 -7.31 7.56
C GLY A 99 -2.11 -7.27 8.29
N MET A 100 -2.91 -8.26 7.96
CA MET A 100 -4.21 -8.50 8.56
C MET A 100 -4.36 -10.01 8.75
N PHE A 101 -4.76 -10.42 9.94
CA PHE A 101 -5.01 -11.81 10.29
C PHE A 101 -6.42 -11.95 10.85
N ASP A 102 -7.24 -12.72 10.19
CA ASP A 102 -8.49 -13.21 10.74
C ASP A 102 -8.23 -14.52 11.48
N PHE A 103 -8.53 -14.55 12.78
CA PHE A 103 -8.35 -15.75 13.62
C PHE A 103 -9.40 -16.82 13.42
N PHE A 104 -10.37 -16.60 12.57
CA PHE A 104 -11.33 -17.62 12.18
C PHE A 104 -10.63 -18.77 11.44
N ALA A 105 -11.13 -20.01 11.55
CA ALA A 105 -10.46 -21.22 11.04
C ALA A 105 -10.16 -21.18 9.53
N GLN A 106 -10.99 -20.49 8.75
CA GLN A 106 -10.79 -20.25 7.31
C GLN A 106 -10.67 -18.74 7.02
N GLY A 107 -10.17 -17.99 8.00
CA GLY A 107 -10.07 -16.55 7.92
C GLY A 107 -9.03 -16.10 6.90
N GLN A 108 -9.27 -14.93 6.32
CA GLN A 108 -8.36 -14.29 5.40
C GLN A 108 -7.12 -13.79 6.11
N LYS A 109 -5.95 -14.11 5.57
CA LYS A 109 -4.67 -13.60 6.03
C LYS A 109 -4.02 -12.79 4.93
N LEU A 110 -3.53 -11.64 5.27
CA LEU A 110 -2.79 -10.75 4.37
C LEU A 110 -1.49 -10.33 5.03
N VAL A 111 -0.39 -10.51 4.32
CA VAL A 111 0.92 -9.97 4.71
C VAL A 111 1.52 -9.28 3.52
N SER A 112 1.92 -8.02 3.69
CA SER A 112 2.70 -7.28 2.71
C SER A 112 4.04 -6.90 3.33
N VAL A 113 5.12 -7.07 2.57
CA VAL A 113 6.46 -6.58 2.92
C VAL A 113 7.03 -5.84 1.74
N GLY A 114 7.71 -4.73 2.02
CA GLY A 114 8.29 -3.92 0.97
C GLY A 114 9.51 -3.13 1.42
N ALA A 115 10.29 -2.74 0.45
CA ALA A 115 11.44 -1.88 0.61
C ALA A 115 11.34 -0.70 -0.37
N PHE A 116 11.46 0.50 0.15
CA PHE A 116 11.50 1.72 -0.63
C PHE A 116 12.89 2.36 -0.51
N LEU A 117 13.59 2.45 -1.64
CA LEU A 117 14.88 3.12 -1.74
C LEU A 117 14.70 4.44 -2.47
N SER A 118 15.05 5.55 -1.81
CA SER A 118 15.02 6.89 -2.39
C SER A 118 16.42 7.47 -2.48
N ARG A 119 16.79 7.97 -3.66
CA ARG A 119 18.07 8.64 -3.91
C ARG A 119 17.84 10.01 -4.60
N PRO A 120 17.36 11.01 -3.86
CA PRO A 120 17.19 12.33 -4.44
C PRO A 120 18.52 12.91 -4.97
N PRO A 121 18.55 13.66 -6.07
CA PRO A 121 17.43 13.96 -6.97
C PRO A 121 17.23 12.89 -8.07
N ARG A 122 17.96 11.77 -8.03
CA ARG A 122 18.05 10.82 -9.15
C ARG A 122 16.86 9.89 -9.29
N GLY A 123 16.19 9.52 -8.19
CA GLY A 123 15.04 8.66 -8.31
C GLY A 123 14.73 7.81 -7.09
N SER A 124 13.81 6.88 -7.28
CA SER A 124 13.35 5.94 -6.26
C SER A 124 13.05 4.57 -6.86
N VAL A 125 13.18 3.55 -6.03
CA VAL A 125 12.83 2.16 -6.36
C VAL A 125 11.98 1.62 -5.22
N TYR A 126 10.92 0.93 -5.55
CA TYR A 126 10.10 0.15 -4.63
C TYR A 126 10.11 -1.30 -5.06
N LEU A 127 10.31 -2.20 -4.11
CA LEU A 127 10.13 -3.64 -4.25
C LEU A 127 9.25 -4.11 -3.10
N GLY A 128 8.18 -4.81 -3.41
CA GLY A 128 7.24 -5.32 -2.41
C GLY A 128 6.65 -6.66 -2.81
N MET A 129 6.33 -7.46 -1.80
CA MET A 129 5.62 -8.72 -1.95
C MET A 129 4.38 -8.70 -1.06
N ARG A 130 3.26 -9.11 -1.61
CA ARG A 130 2.00 -9.28 -0.90
C ARG A 130 1.56 -10.73 -1.01
N ILE A 131 1.27 -11.32 0.13
CA ILE A 131 0.75 -12.68 0.26
C ILE A 131 -0.64 -12.57 0.84
N LEU A 132 -1.60 -13.17 0.17
CA LEU A 132 -2.99 -13.27 0.57
C LEU A 132 -3.34 -14.76 0.64
N GLU A 133 -3.78 -15.23 1.79
CA GLU A 133 -4.14 -16.62 2.04
C GLU A 133 -5.53 -16.70 2.67
N GLY A 134 -6.33 -17.70 2.27
CA GLY A 134 -7.67 -17.94 2.78
C GLY A 134 -8.66 -18.19 1.64
N PRO A 135 -9.91 -17.68 1.73
CA PRO A 135 -10.90 -17.81 0.66
C PRO A 135 -10.43 -17.24 -0.69
N ILE A 136 -9.54 -16.25 -0.65
CA ILE A 136 -8.88 -15.72 -1.83
C ILE A 136 -7.37 -15.89 -1.62
N GLU A 137 -6.68 -16.49 -2.59
CA GLU A 137 -5.25 -16.71 -2.57
C GLU A 137 -4.58 -15.88 -3.68
N SER A 138 -3.49 -15.19 -3.33
CA SER A 138 -2.70 -14.42 -4.28
C SER A 138 -1.32 -14.13 -3.69
N GLN A 139 -0.27 -14.16 -4.52
CA GLN A 139 1.11 -13.88 -4.12
C GLN A 139 1.74 -12.93 -5.12
N VAL A 140 1.58 -11.64 -4.89
CA VAL A 140 1.99 -10.59 -5.84
C VAL A 140 3.33 -10.00 -5.46
N LEU A 141 4.30 -10.13 -6.35
CA LEU A 141 5.53 -9.35 -6.35
C LEU A 141 5.33 -8.08 -7.17
N SER A 142 5.63 -6.94 -6.58
CA SER A 142 5.56 -5.64 -7.23
C SER A 142 6.93 -4.97 -7.24
N LEU A 143 7.34 -4.47 -8.40
CA LEU A 143 8.55 -3.66 -8.58
C LEU A 143 8.16 -2.38 -9.29
N SER A 144 8.62 -1.25 -8.78
CA SER A 144 8.52 0.02 -9.51
C SER A 144 9.76 0.86 -9.32
N TYR A 145 10.12 1.61 -10.35
CA TYR A 145 11.15 2.63 -10.23
C TYR A 145 10.75 3.91 -10.98
N SER A 146 11.30 5.02 -10.51
CA SER A 146 11.31 6.29 -11.20
C SER A 146 12.75 6.83 -11.18
N TYR A 147 13.29 7.18 -12.35
CA TYR A 147 14.68 7.61 -12.49
C TYR A 147 14.81 8.85 -13.37
N TRP A 148 15.40 9.89 -12.81
CA TRP A 148 15.75 11.12 -13.50
C TRP A 148 17.05 10.92 -14.28
N MET A 149 16.94 10.65 -15.57
CA MET A 149 18.09 10.52 -16.48
C MET A 149 18.81 11.87 -16.62
N THR A 150 18.02 12.93 -16.75
CA THR A 150 18.48 14.32 -16.77
C THR A 150 17.44 15.21 -16.08
N PRO A 151 17.70 16.51 -15.82
CA PRO A 151 16.69 17.42 -15.29
C PRO A 151 15.41 17.55 -16.13
N LYS A 152 15.46 17.11 -17.39
CA LYS A 152 14.33 17.19 -18.33
C LYS A 152 13.76 15.83 -18.72
N TRP A 153 14.38 14.71 -18.32
CA TRP A 153 13.95 13.38 -18.71
C TRP A 153 13.84 12.45 -17.53
N VAL A 154 12.68 11.85 -17.40
CA VAL A 154 12.36 10.86 -16.36
C VAL A 154 11.94 9.57 -17.03
N SER A 155 12.49 8.43 -16.60
CA SER A 155 11.97 7.12 -16.93
C SER A 155 11.26 6.53 -15.72
N SER A 156 10.15 5.83 -15.95
CA SER A 156 9.45 5.07 -14.94
C SER A 156 9.08 3.69 -15.47
N PHE A 157 9.11 2.74 -14.56
CA PHE A 157 8.75 1.35 -14.83
C PHE A 157 7.96 0.80 -13.64
N GLY A 158 6.99 -0.03 -13.92
CA GLY A 158 6.26 -0.79 -12.95
C GLY A 158 5.95 -2.18 -13.48
N MET A 159 6.02 -3.17 -12.61
CA MET A 159 5.59 -4.52 -12.91
C MET A 159 4.93 -5.15 -11.69
N ALA A 160 3.98 -6.04 -11.94
CA ALA A 160 3.36 -6.89 -10.94
C ALA A 160 3.23 -8.31 -11.48
N VAL A 161 3.66 -9.29 -10.68
CA VAL A 161 3.60 -10.71 -11.02
C VAL A 161 2.94 -11.45 -9.86
N ASP A 162 1.90 -12.21 -10.14
CA ASP A 162 1.28 -13.12 -9.19
C ASP A 162 1.90 -14.52 -9.36
N PHE A 163 2.53 -15.02 -8.32
CA PHE A 163 3.08 -16.38 -8.30
C PHE A 163 2.04 -17.45 -7.97
N GLY A 164 0.82 -17.03 -7.57
CA GLY A 164 -0.29 -17.93 -7.30
C GLY A 164 -1.02 -18.34 -8.56
N ARG A 165 -2.05 -17.61 -8.95
CA ARG A 165 -3.04 -18.03 -9.93
C ARG A 165 -2.92 -17.34 -11.29
N ASP A 166 -2.62 -16.04 -11.29
CA ASP A 166 -2.81 -15.20 -12.47
C ASP A 166 -1.50 -14.92 -13.25
N GLY A 167 -0.35 -15.31 -12.70
CA GLY A 167 0.94 -15.13 -13.36
C GLY A 167 1.31 -13.64 -13.52
N ASN A 168 1.76 -13.24 -14.70
CA ASN A 168 2.13 -11.84 -14.96
C ASN A 168 0.88 -10.96 -15.05
N ILE A 169 0.70 -10.07 -14.06
CA ILE A 169 -0.46 -9.17 -14.01
C ILE A 169 -0.33 -8.01 -14.98
N GLY A 170 0.89 -7.46 -15.11
CA GLY A 170 1.12 -6.36 -16.02
C GLY A 170 2.48 -5.69 -15.84
N GLN A 171 2.88 -5.01 -16.90
CA GLN A 171 4.11 -4.23 -16.93
C GLN A 171 3.85 -2.91 -17.62
N ASN A 172 4.41 -1.85 -17.12
CA ASN A 172 4.36 -0.56 -17.76
C ASN A 172 5.73 0.10 -17.76
N PHE A 173 6.08 0.71 -18.86
CA PHE A 173 7.28 1.52 -18.99
C PHE A 173 6.91 2.85 -19.62
N SER A 174 7.45 3.95 -19.10
CA SER A 174 7.25 5.25 -19.71
C SER A 174 8.49 6.13 -19.60
N ILE A 175 8.61 7.03 -20.58
CA ILE A 175 9.60 8.09 -20.59
C ILE A 175 8.86 9.41 -20.69
N THR A 176 9.14 10.32 -19.76
CA THR A 176 8.54 11.65 -19.70
C THR A 176 9.59 12.72 -19.95
N ARG A 177 9.33 13.59 -20.90
CA ARG A 177 10.09 14.82 -21.13
C ARG A 177 9.41 15.99 -20.42
N ILE A 178 10.16 16.67 -19.57
CA ILE A 178 9.71 17.85 -18.85
C ILE A 178 10.13 19.09 -19.67
N GLY A 179 9.19 19.69 -20.37
CA GLY A 179 9.35 20.96 -21.05
C GLY A 179 9.08 22.14 -20.13
N GLU A 180 9.19 23.35 -20.65
CA GLU A 180 8.88 24.57 -19.90
C GLU A 180 7.38 24.71 -19.66
N SER A 181 6.58 24.47 -20.67
CA SER A 181 5.12 24.63 -20.65
C SER A 181 4.34 23.32 -20.68
N MET A 182 4.96 22.22 -21.11
CA MET A 182 4.29 20.93 -21.33
C MET A 182 5.13 19.77 -20.83
N LEU A 183 4.45 18.69 -20.43
CA LEU A 183 4.99 17.37 -20.18
C LEU A 183 4.60 16.48 -21.35
N LEU A 184 5.59 15.77 -21.90
CA LEU A 184 5.38 14.80 -22.99
C LEU A 184 5.76 13.43 -22.46
N SER A 185 4.80 12.52 -22.36
CA SER A 185 5.03 11.16 -21.88
C SER A 185 4.72 10.17 -23.01
N ALA A 186 5.68 9.27 -23.27
CA ALA A 186 5.49 8.12 -24.12
C ALA A 186 5.66 6.85 -23.31
N GLY A 187 4.77 5.88 -23.46
CA GLY A 187 4.78 4.67 -22.68
C GLY A 187 4.32 3.44 -23.45
N VAL A 188 4.74 2.30 -22.93
CA VAL A 188 4.28 0.97 -23.35
C VAL A 188 3.72 0.25 -22.15
N ASN A 189 2.56 -0.35 -22.34
CA ASN A 189 1.87 -1.13 -21.33
C ASN A 189 1.63 -2.55 -21.86
N VAL A 190 1.98 -3.54 -21.07
CA VAL A 190 1.78 -4.96 -21.40
C VAL A 190 0.84 -5.52 -20.34
N ASP A 191 -0.33 -6.00 -20.78
CA ASP A 191 -1.33 -6.67 -19.95
C ASP A 191 -1.46 -8.14 -20.44
N PRO A 192 -0.70 -9.07 -19.86
CA PRO A 192 -0.73 -10.45 -20.30
C PRO A 192 -2.06 -11.15 -19.99
N ALA A 193 -2.77 -10.75 -18.93
CA ALA A 193 -4.06 -11.32 -18.58
C ALA A 193 -5.11 -11.09 -19.67
N ARG A 194 -4.98 -9.97 -20.41
CA ARG A 194 -5.85 -9.63 -21.54
C ARG A 194 -5.19 -9.85 -22.89
N ASN A 195 -3.97 -10.41 -22.91
CA ASN A 195 -3.15 -10.56 -24.11
C ASN A 195 -3.07 -9.24 -24.91
N ASN A 196 -2.88 -8.13 -24.21
CA ASN A 196 -2.90 -6.80 -24.78
C ASN A 196 -1.57 -6.08 -24.56
N VAL A 197 -1.09 -5.46 -25.65
CA VAL A 197 0.06 -4.55 -25.63
C VAL A 197 -0.40 -3.20 -26.13
N GLY A 198 -0.31 -2.19 -25.29
CA GLY A 198 -0.71 -0.82 -25.59
C GLY A 198 0.49 0.12 -25.64
N ALA A 199 0.42 1.10 -26.51
CA ALA A 199 1.29 2.26 -26.48
C ALA A 199 0.48 3.49 -26.12
N SER A 200 1.04 4.38 -25.35
CA SER A 200 0.41 5.63 -24.92
C SER A 200 1.31 6.82 -25.23
N PHE A 201 0.69 7.91 -25.66
CA PHE A 201 1.34 9.21 -25.77
C PHE A 201 0.48 10.24 -25.10
N ILE A 202 1.02 10.94 -24.11
CA ILE A 202 0.29 11.89 -23.28
C ILE A 202 1.01 13.23 -23.35
N VAL A 203 0.22 14.30 -23.58
CA VAL A 203 0.69 15.68 -23.56
C VAL A 203 -0.08 16.41 -22.47
N GLU A 204 0.61 16.95 -21.48
CA GLU A 204 -0.02 17.67 -20.38
C GLU A 204 0.58 19.06 -20.21
N PRO A 205 -0.26 20.10 -20.05
CA PRO A 205 0.21 21.43 -19.71
C PRO A 205 0.78 21.46 -18.30
N ARG A 206 1.97 22.02 -18.12
CA ARG A 206 2.65 22.09 -16.82
C ARG A 206 2.02 23.07 -15.83
N PHE A 207 1.20 24.01 -16.31
CA PHE A 207 0.52 25.00 -15.48
C PHE A 207 -0.76 24.48 -14.80
N LEU A 208 -1.17 23.24 -15.07
CA LEU A 208 -2.29 22.63 -14.35
C LEU A 208 -1.92 22.33 -12.90
N PRO A 209 -2.92 22.39 -11.96
CA PRO A 209 -2.67 22.09 -10.56
C PRO A 209 -2.05 20.72 -10.38
N LYS A 210 -1.05 20.62 -9.51
CA LYS A 210 -0.29 19.39 -9.21
C LYS A 210 -1.14 18.17 -8.85
N SER A 211 -2.39 18.37 -8.40
CA SER A 211 -3.33 17.28 -8.10
C SER A 211 -3.73 16.45 -9.33
N ARG A 212 -3.67 17.04 -10.52
CA ARG A 212 -3.96 16.35 -11.78
C ARG A 212 -2.71 15.72 -12.40
N LEU A 213 -1.53 16.31 -12.17
CA LEU A 213 -0.24 15.80 -12.64
C LEU A 213 0.21 14.51 -11.89
N ARG A 214 -0.31 14.28 -10.69
CA ARG A 214 0.01 13.09 -9.89
C ARG A 214 -0.39 11.75 -10.53
N HIS A 215 -1.28 11.76 -11.50
CA HIS A 215 -1.79 10.56 -12.15
C HIS A 215 -1.17 10.29 -13.53
N ALA A 216 -0.39 11.22 -14.07
CA ALA A 216 0.30 11.03 -15.32
C ALA A 216 1.57 10.20 -15.12
N GLY A 217 1.52 8.94 -15.51
CA GLY A 217 2.70 8.07 -15.59
C GLY A 217 3.38 7.72 -14.26
N GLY A 218 2.77 7.93 -13.11
CA GLY A 218 3.34 7.54 -11.82
C GLY A 218 4.55 8.38 -11.35
N VAL A 219 4.82 9.49 -11.99
CA VAL A 219 5.93 10.39 -11.64
C VAL A 219 5.42 11.49 -10.70
N ASN A 220 5.93 11.53 -9.46
CA ASN A 220 5.79 12.71 -8.59
C ASN A 220 6.75 13.79 -9.08
N ILE A 221 6.25 14.83 -9.68
CA ILE A 221 7.00 16.01 -10.15
C ILE A 221 6.90 17.12 -9.13
#